data_082d9b3fce0a09eb665314ebff171973
#
_entry.id   082d9b3fce0a09eb665314ebff171973
#
_cell.length_a   1.000
_cell.length_b   1.000
_cell.length_c   1.000
_cell.angle_alpha   90.00
_cell.angle_beta   90.00
_cell.angle_gamma   90.00
#
_symmetry.space_group_name_H-M   'P 1'
#
loop_
_entity.id
_entity.type
_entity.pdbx_description
1 polymer ?
#
loop_
_entity_poly.entity_id
_entity_poly.type
_entity_poly.pdbx_seq_one_letter_code
_entity_poly.pdbx_strand_id
1 'polypeptide(L)'
;VTGLDGNGQDDFVKILAGVQESHGGTTEVVNINDKFVKYNSLMDAKNNGISFVSGDRKKEGILPNLSIYENLVVPLYRTTSKAGWLGFVNWLELNGIYEYEVERLSIKTGPKDNLIGSLSGGNQQKVMIARSFAQHPKILILNDPARGIDVSTKRDLYVHLRKFVEEGNTVIFLSSELEEFIGLCPKVLVFRHGTIFDIFENEKVN
;
A
#
# COMPACT_ATOMS: atom_id res chain seq x y z
N VAL A 1 4.99 -5.41 -11.20
CA VAL A 1 6.40 -5.84 -11.05
C VAL A 1 6.42 -7.30 -10.67
N THR A 2 7.28 -8.10 -11.28
CA THR A 2 7.43 -9.53 -11.00
C THR A 2 8.87 -10.00 -11.19
N GLY A 3 9.17 -11.20 -10.68
CA GLY A 3 10.46 -11.90 -10.80
C GLY A 3 10.48 -13.11 -9.87
N LEU A 4 11.44 -13.99 -10.08
CA LEU A 4 11.70 -15.08 -9.12
C LEU A 4 12.31 -14.51 -7.84
N ASP A 5 12.06 -15.13 -6.70
CA ASP A 5 12.58 -14.68 -5.42
C ASP A 5 14.08 -14.38 -5.47
N GLY A 6 14.50 -13.24 -4.91
CA GLY A 6 15.88 -12.79 -4.88
C GLY A 6 16.39 -12.14 -6.17
N ASN A 7 15.54 -11.84 -7.14
CA ASN A 7 15.95 -11.17 -8.38
C ASN A 7 15.90 -9.64 -8.33
N GLY A 8 15.72 -9.02 -7.14
CA GLY A 8 15.82 -7.56 -6.95
C GLY A 8 14.48 -6.81 -7.03
N GLN A 9 13.39 -7.46 -7.41
CA GLN A 9 12.07 -6.82 -7.50
C GLN A 9 11.55 -6.32 -6.14
N ASP A 10 11.86 -7.04 -5.04
CA ASP A 10 11.50 -6.63 -3.69
C ASP A 10 12.27 -5.38 -3.26
N ASP A 11 13.60 -5.36 -3.51
CA ASP A 11 14.43 -4.19 -3.24
C ASP A 11 13.96 -2.99 -4.08
N PHE A 12 13.60 -3.21 -5.35
CA PHE A 12 13.09 -2.16 -6.22
C PHE A 12 11.84 -1.49 -5.64
N VAL A 13 10.83 -2.24 -5.20
CA VAL A 13 9.62 -1.64 -4.64
C VAL A 13 9.88 -0.99 -3.28
N LYS A 14 10.81 -1.50 -2.47
CA LYS A 14 11.23 -0.90 -1.20
C LYS A 14 11.98 0.42 -1.42
N ILE A 15 12.85 0.50 -2.44
CA ILE A 15 13.53 1.74 -2.83
C ILE A 15 12.51 2.76 -3.31
N LEU A 16 11.57 2.37 -4.19
CA LEU A 16 10.49 3.24 -4.64
C LEU A 16 9.59 3.73 -3.49
N ALA A 17 9.44 2.94 -2.44
CA ALA A 17 8.68 3.32 -1.26
C ALA A 17 9.48 4.21 -0.27
N GLY A 18 10.78 4.41 -0.50
CA GLY A 18 11.66 5.10 0.45
C GLY A 18 11.96 4.31 1.72
N VAL A 19 11.69 3.00 1.72
CA VAL A 19 11.99 2.08 2.85
C VAL A 19 13.45 1.69 2.86
N GLN A 20 14.06 1.61 1.67
CA GLN A 20 15.45 1.24 1.46
C GLN A 20 16.15 2.31 0.63
N GLU A 21 17.40 2.64 0.97
CA GLU A 21 18.21 3.57 0.19
C GLU A 21 18.70 2.93 -1.11
N SER A 22 18.80 3.75 -2.15
CA SER A 22 19.40 3.32 -3.42
C SER A 22 20.92 3.47 -3.39
N HIS A 23 21.64 2.43 -3.79
CA HIS A 23 23.10 2.42 -3.79
C HIS A 23 23.73 3.01 -5.07
N GLY A 24 23.28 4.14 -5.57
CA GLY A 24 23.88 4.79 -6.73
C GLY A 24 22.92 5.42 -7.72
N GLY A 25 21.68 5.56 -7.33
CA GLY A 25 20.65 6.25 -8.10
C GLY A 25 19.86 7.23 -7.25
N THR A 26 18.91 7.90 -7.86
CA THR A 26 17.95 8.77 -7.17
C THR A 26 16.55 8.27 -7.40
N THR A 27 15.69 8.37 -6.39
CA THR A 27 14.26 8.13 -6.51
C THR A 27 13.56 9.48 -6.65
N GLU A 28 12.75 9.60 -7.69
CA GLU A 28 12.04 10.84 -8.00
C GLU A 28 10.57 10.54 -8.27
N VAL A 29 9.71 11.47 -7.92
CA VAL A 29 8.29 11.44 -8.24
C VAL A 29 7.88 12.76 -8.89
N VAL A 30 6.97 12.70 -9.83
CA VAL A 30 6.34 13.91 -10.39
C VAL A 30 5.24 14.35 -9.41
N ASN A 31 5.39 15.55 -8.86
CA ASN A 31 4.40 16.11 -7.94
C ASN A 31 3.22 16.75 -8.70
N ILE A 32 2.25 17.27 -7.94
CA ILE A 32 1.03 17.90 -8.47
C ILE A 32 1.28 19.14 -9.36
N ASN A 33 2.51 19.66 -9.39
CA ASN A 33 2.92 20.81 -10.22
C ASN A 33 3.80 20.36 -11.40
N ASP A 34 3.77 19.10 -11.78
CA ASP A 34 4.58 18.46 -12.81
C ASP A 34 6.10 18.62 -12.62
N LYS A 35 6.54 18.77 -11.37
CA LYS A 35 7.96 18.86 -11.01
C LYS A 35 8.48 17.54 -10.46
N PHE A 36 9.66 17.14 -10.92
CA PHE A 36 10.37 16.03 -10.32
C PHE A 36 10.86 16.40 -8.92
N VAL A 37 10.48 15.61 -7.94
CA VAL A 37 10.87 15.76 -6.53
C VAL A 37 11.63 14.51 -6.12
N LYS A 38 12.87 14.72 -5.65
CA LYS A 38 13.69 13.64 -5.10
C LYS A 38 13.25 13.32 -3.68
N TYR A 39 13.29 12.05 -3.33
CA TYR A 39 13.06 11.57 -1.97
C TYR A 39 13.96 10.37 -1.69
N ASN A 40 14.34 10.19 -0.43
CA ASN A 40 15.24 9.14 0.02
C ASN A 40 14.81 8.48 1.34
N SER A 41 13.63 8.82 1.82
CA SER A 41 13.08 8.23 3.04
C SER A 41 11.59 7.94 2.90
N LEU A 42 11.10 7.00 3.71
CA LEU A 42 9.67 6.69 3.79
C LEU A 42 8.82 7.92 4.14
N MET A 43 9.35 8.81 4.99
CA MET A 43 8.65 10.03 5.36
C MET A 43 8.55 11.01 4.19
N ASP A 44 9.63 11.16 3.42
CA ASP A 44 9.62 12.02 2.24
C ASP A 44 8.70 11.44 1.15
N ALA A 45 8.75 10.12 0.93
CA ALA A 45 7.83 9.44 0.02
C ALA A 45 6.37 9.71 0.41
N LYS A 46 6.04 9.54 1.70
CA LYS A 46 4.70 9.83 2.24
C LYS A 46 4.30 11.28 2.02
N ASN A 47 5.18 12.25 2.28
CA ASN A 47 4.92 13.68 2.07
C ASN A 47 4.67 14.01 0.59
N ASN A 48 5.16 13.18 -0.33
CA ASN A 48 4.92 13.28 -1.77
C ASN A 48 3.76 12.39 -2.26
N GLY A 49 2.91 11.92 -1.36
CA GLY A 49 1.70 11.17 -1.69
C GLY A 49 1.94 9.70 -2.05
N ILE A 50 3.06 9.12 -1.61
CA ILE A 50 3.36 7.70 -1.80
C ILE A 50 3.01 6.94 -0.53
N SER A 51 2.25 5.86 -0.65
CA SER A 51 1.98 4.91 0.45
C SER A 51 2.48 3.52 0.09
N PHE A 52 2.96 2.79 1.08
CA PHE A 52 3.53 1.45 0.92
C PHE A 52 2.82 0.44 1.81
N VAL A 53 2.51 -0.72 1.24
CA VAL A 53 1.99 -1.90 1.95
C VAL A 53 3.00 -3.03 1.82
N SER A 54 3.59 -3.42 2.94
CA SER A 54 4.57 -4.51 2.99
C SER A 54 3.94 -5.89 2.76
N GLY A 55 4.69 -6.77 2.11
CA GLY A 55 4.35 -8.18 1.95
C GLY A 55 4.51 -9.00 3.23
N ASP A 56 5.35 -8.58 4.17
CA ASP A 56 5.45 -9.24 5.49
C ASP A 56 4.47 -8.62 6.49
N ARG A 57 3.20 -9.07 6.36
CA ARG A 57 2.12 -8.61 7.24
C ARG A 57 2.48 -8.74 8.72
N LYS A 58 3.09 -9.85 9.13
CA LYS A 58 3.31 -10.16 10.55
C LYS A 58 4.42 -9.34 11.18
N LYS A 59 5.49 -9.08 10.44
CA LYS A 59 6.67 -8.37 10.97
C LYS A 59 6.60 -6.86 10.74
N GLU A 60 6.09 -6.45 9.58
CA GLU A 60 6.14 -5.06 9.13
C GLU A 60 4.76 -4.43 8.98
N GLY A 61 3.74 -5.25 8.75
CA GLY A 61 2.43 -4.76 8.35
C GLY A 61 1.53 -4.39 9.50
N ILE A 62 1.38 -5.25 10.52
CA ILE A 62 0.47 -5.05 11.65
C ILE A 62 1.22 -4.66 12.92
N LEU A 63 0.51 -3.94 13.80
CA LEU A 63 0.95 -3.60 15.14
C LEU A 63 0.21 -4.52 16.12
N PRO A 64 0.80 -5.69 16.51
CA PRO A 64 0.06 -6.80 17.12
C PRO A 64 -0.53 -6.46 18.50
N ASN A 65 0.07 -5.52 19.21
CA ASN A 65 -0.35 -5.08 20.54
C ASN A 65 -1.36 -3.93 20.50
N LEU A 66 -1.76 -3.48 19.33
CA LEU A 66 -2.74 -2.43 19.15
C LEU A 66 -4.08 -3.00 18.66
N SER A 67 -5.15 -2.24 18.92
CA SER A 67 -6.50 -2.56 18.47
C SER A 67 -6.64 -2.53 16.94
N ILE A 68 -7.75 -3.05 16.43
CA ILE A 68 -8.11 -2.96 15.00
C ILE A 68 -8.19 -1.49 14.59
N TYR A 69 -8.83 -0.66 15.42
CA TYR A 69 -8.95 0.77 15.20
C TYR A 69 -7.59 1.45 15.10
N GLU A 70 -6.72 1.27 16.11
CA GLU A 70 -5.40 1.87 16.13
C GLU A 70 -4.54 1.42 14.94
N ASN A 71 -4.61 0.15 14.55
CA ASN A 71 -3.88 -0.35 13.38
C ASN A 71 -4.26 0.40 12.09
N LEU A 72 -5.48 0.90 11.98
CA LEU A 72 -5.91 1.68 10.82
C LEU A 72 -5.51 3.16 10.95
N VAL A 73 -5.75 3.79 12.11
CA VAL A 73 -5.72 5.26 12.23
C VAL A 73 -4.39 5.85 12.72
N VAL A 74 -3.47 5.05 13.30
CA VAL A 74 -2.18 5.55 13.83
C VAL A 74 -1.43 6.49 12.88
N PRO A 75 -1.30 6.22 11.56
CA PRO A 75 -0.61 7.13 10.65
C PRO A 75 -1.29 8.49 10.48
N LEU A 76 -2.56 8.61 10.89
CA LEU A 76 -3.38 9.79 10.69
C LEU A 76 -3.36 10.75 11.89
N TYR A 77 -2.83 10.34 13.05
CA TYR A 77 -2.81 11.18 14.25
C TYR A 77 -2.18 12.55 14.03
N ARG A 78 -1.15 12.63 13.19
CA ARG A 78 -0.47 13.89 12.88
C ARG A 78 -1.23 14.75 11.85
N THR A 79 -1.98 14.14 10.95
CA THR A 79 -2.67 14.84 9.86
C THR A 79 -4.05 15.34 10.26
N THR A 80 -4.73 14.66 11.20
CA THR A 80 -6.04 15.06 11.73
C THR A 80 -5.96 15.99 12.94
N SER A 81 -4.75 16.31 13.40
CA SER A 81 -4.56 17.25 14.51
C SER A 81 -4.79 18.69 14.06
N LYS A 82 -5.97 19.25 14.35
CA LYS A 82 -6.35 20.63 13.98
C LYS A 82 -5.83 21.71 14.95
N ALA A 83 -5.27 21.30 16.08
CA ALA A 83 -4.94 22.26 17.17
C ALA A 83 -3.50 22.76 17.14
N GLY A 84 -2.84 22.77 15.99
CA GLY A 84 -1.49 23.31 15.83
C GLY A 84 -0.51 22.70 16.83
N TRP A 85 0.23 23.55 17.59
CA TRP A 85 1.25 23.13 18.55
C TRP A 85 0.71 22.38 19.79
N LEU A 86 -0.60 22.46 20.09
CA LEU A 86 -1.24 21.76 21.23
C LEU A 86 -1.56 20.27 20.93
N GLY A 87 -1.47 19.85 19.67
CA GLY A 87 -1.46 18.42 19.28
C GLY A 87 -2.71 17.60 19.63
N PHE A 88 -3.90 18.23 19.79
CA PHE A 88 -5.12 17.48 20.05
C PHE A 88 -5.56 16.65 18.83
N VAL A 89 -5.75 15.35 19.04
CA VAL A 89 -6.24 14.42 18.03
C VAL A 89 -7.75 14.63 17.83
N ASN A 90 -8.19 14.73 16.58
CA ASN A 90 -9.61 14.80 16.24
C ASN A 90 -10.23 13.40 16.17
N TRP A 91 -10.67 12.88 17.32
CA TRP A 91 -11.23 11.53 17.43
C TRP A 91 -12.50 11.34 16.61
N LEU A 92 -13.32 12.37 16.43
CA LEU A 92 -14.53 12.28 15.62
C LEU A 92 -14.21 12.03 14.14
N GLU A 93 -13.23 12.76 13.61
CA GLU A 93 -12.75 12.61 12.24
C GLU A 93 -12.11 11.23 12.02
N LEU A 94 -11.26 10.78 12.96
CA LEU A 94 -10.63 9.47 12.87
C LEU A 94 -11.64 8.32 12.93
N ASN A 95 -12.69 8.44 13.75
CA ASN A 95 -13.77 7.46 13.78
C ASN A 95 -14.50 7.41 12.44
N GLY A 96 -14.81 8.56 11.85
CA GLY A 96 -15.45 8.61 10.53
C GLY A 96 -14.60 7.96 9.43
N ILE A 97 -13.29 8.21 9.44
CA ILE A 97 -12.34 7.57 8.50
C ILE A 97 -12.31 6.05 8.72
N TYR A 98 -12.25 5.60 9.96
CA TYR A 98 -12.26 4.19 10.30
C TYR A 98 -13.52 3.49 9.77
N GLU A 99 -14.68 4.03 10.07
CA GLU A 99 -15.98 3.46 9.63
C GLU A 99 -16.08 3.42 8.11
N TYR A 100 -15.69 4.50 7.43
CA TYR A 100 -15.68 4.59 5.98
C TYR A 100 -14.77 3.51 5.34
N GLU A 101 -13.54 3.35 5.81
CA GLU A 101 -12.61 2.38 5.23
C GLU A 101 -13.00 0.92 5.57
N VAL A 102 -13.56 0.67 6.75
CA VAL A 102 -14.09 -0.66 7.12
C VAL A 102 -15.25 -1.06 6.21
N GLU A 103 -16.17 -0.13 5.93
CA GLU A 103 -17.27 -0.36 4.99
C GLU A 103 -16.76 -0.51 3.57
N ARG A 104 -15.92 0.42 3.09
CA ARG A 104 -15.35 0.43 1.74
C ARG A 104 -14.69 -0.88 1.37
N LEU A 105 -13.87 -1.45 2.25
CA LEU A 105 -13.15 -2.72 2.01
C LEU A 105 -13.89 -3.95 2.52
N SER A 106 -15.13 -3.78 3.01
CA SER A 106 -15.93 -4.87 3.57
C SER A 106 -15.14 -5.70 4.60
N ILE A 107 -14.50 -5.00 5.56
CA ILE A 107 -13.70 -5.63 6.59
C ILE A 107 -14.62 -6.28 7.62
N LYS A 108 -14.56 -7.60 7.73
CA LYS A 108 -15.33 -8.33 8.76
C LYS A 108 -14.60 -8.21 10.10
N THR A 109 -15.09 -7.35 10.97
CA THR A 109 -14.51 -7.05 12.28
C THR A 109 -15.54 -7.23 13.39
N GLY A 110 -15.08 -7.57 14.60
CA GLY A 110 -15.82 -7.39 15.84
C GLY A 110 -15.68 -5.95 16.38
N PRO A 111 -15.82 -5.76 17.70
CA PRO A 111 -15.55 -4.45 18.32
C PRO A 111 -14.20 -3.90 17.89
N LYS A 112 -14.16 -2.61 17.51
CA LYS A 112 -12.95 -1.95 16.99
C LYS A 112 -11.77 -1.92 17.98
N ASP A 113 -12.08 -2.03 19.27
CA ASP A 113 -11.10 -2.03 20.37
C ASP A 113 -10.45 -3.41 20.59
N ASN A 114 -10.93 -4.46 19.91
CA ASN A 114 -10.28 -5.76 19.94
C ASN A 114 -8.88 -5.68 19.31
N LEU A 115 -7.95 -6.50 19.80
CA LEU A 115 -6.62 -6.61 19.20
C LEU A 115 -6.72 -7.05 17.72
N ILE A 116 -5.82 -6.54 16.89
CA ILE A 116 -5.75 -6.89 15.45
C ILE A 116 -5.61 -8.40 15.23
N GLY A 117 -4.99 -9.12 16.17
CA GLY A 117 -4.84 -10.56 16.14
C GLY A 117 -6.16 -11.35 16.19
N SER A 118 -7.27 -10.72 16.59
CA SER A 118 -8.61 -11.34 16.56
C SER A 118 -9.18 -11.51 15.15
N LEU A 119 -8.61 -10.81 14.15
CA LEU A 119 -9.04 -10.89 12.78
C LEU A 119 -8.38 -12.06 12.03
N SER A 120 -9.12 -12.61 11.04
CA SER A 120 -8.52 -13.52 10.06
C SER A 120 -7.40 -12.82 9.26
N GLY A 121 -6.47 -13.61 8.68
CA GLY A 121 -5.38 -13.06 7.89
C GLY A 121 -5.83 -12.14 6.75
N GLY A 122 -6.91 -12.49 6.05
CA GLY A 122 -7.48 -11.66 4.99
C GLY A 122 -8.03 -10.33 5.51
N ASN A 123 -8.70 -10.30 6.67
CA ASN A 123 -9.17 -9.06 7.27
C ASN A 123 -8.02 -8.20 7.83
N GLN A 124 -6.97 -8.80 8.39
CA GLN A 124 -5.75 -8.07 8.76
C GLN A 124 -5.13 -7.39 7.53
N GLN A 125 -5.06 -8.08 6.39
CA GLN A 125 -4.57 -7.52 5.13
C GLN A 125 -5.43 -6.34 4.66
N LYS A 126 -6.74 -6.48 4.72
CA LYS A 126 -7.68 -5.40 4.40
C LYS A 126 -7.46 -4.18 5.31
N VAL A 127 -7.18 -4.36 6.62
CA VAL A 127 -6.86 -3.26 7.54
C VAL A 127 -5.56 -2.54 7.12
N MET A 128 -4.52 -3.27 6.69
CA MET A 128 -3.28 -2.65 6.20
C MET A 128 -3.51 -1.79 4.95
N ILE A 129 -4.33 -2.29 4.04
CA ILE A 129 -4.69 -1.58 2.80
C ILE A 129 -5.57 -0.37 3.13
N ALA A 130 -6.58 -0.53 4.02
CA ALA A 130 -7.41 0.55 4.53
C ALA A 130 -6.58 1.69 5.12
N ARG A 131 -5.59 1.34 5.97
CA ARG A 131 -4.62 2.29 6.54
C ARG A 131 -3.86 3.08 5.47
N SER A 132 -3.55 2.45 4.35
CA SER A 132 -2.87 3.12 3.24
C SER A 132 -3.82 4.02 2.45
N PHE A 133 -5.04 3.58 2.15
CA PHE A 133 -6.06 4.39 1.49
C PHE A 133 -6.46 5.61 2.31
N ALA A 134 -6.61 5.46 3.63
CA ALA A 134 -6.95 6.54 4.56
C ALA A 134 -5.95 7.71 4.56
N GLN A 135 -4.76 7.51 4.03
CA GLN A 135 -3.75 8.56 3.85
C GLN A 135 -3.93 9.33 2.52
N HIS A 136 -4.92 8.99 1.71
CA HIS A 136 -5.18 9.57 0.39
C HIS A 136 -3.94 9.65 -0.51
N PRO A 137 -3.23 8.53 -0.72
CA PRO A 137 -2.02 8.54 -1.55
C PRO A 137 -2.36 8.83 -3.01
N LYS A 138 -1.38 9.36 -3.75
CA LYS A 138 -1.41 9.45 -5.21
C LYS A 138 -0.77 8.23 -5.87
N ILE A 139 0.18 7.62 -5.17
CA ILE A 139 0.88 6.42 -5.60
C ILE A 139 0.79 5.40 -4.46
N LEU A 140 0.21 4.25 -4.75
CA LEU A 140 0.12 3.12 -3.84
C LEU A 140 1.06 2.01 -4.29
N ILE A 141 2.03 1.69 -3.46
CA ILE A 141 2.99 0.61 -3.70
C ILE A 141 2.60 -0.59 -2.84
N LEU A 142 2.34 -1.72 -3.49
CA LEU A 142 1.87 -2.95 -2.85
C LEU A 142 2.90 -4.06 -3.11
N ASN A 143 3.50 -4.56 -2.05
CA ASN A 143 4.40 -5.69 -2.11
C ASN A 143 3.63 -6.97 -1.74
N ASP A 144 3.32 -7.79 -2.74
CA ASP A 144 2.62 -9.07 -2.62
C ASP A 144 1.36 -9.02 -1.70
N PRO A 145 0.44 -8.06 -1.93
CA PRO A 145 -0.65 -7.76 -1.00
C PRO A 145 -1.69 -8.88 -0.92
N ALA A 146 -1.68 -9.79 -1.86
CA ALA A 146 -2.62 -10.91 -1.95
C ALA A 146 -2.07 -12.21 -1.35
N ARG A 147 -0.84 -12.20 -0.82
CA ARG A 147 -0.20 -13.38 -0.24
C ARG A 147 -0.95 -13.91 0.98
N GLY A 148 -1.36 -15.17 0.89
CA GLY A 148 -2.01 -15.87 2.00
C GLY A 148 -3.42 -15.38 2.33
N ILE A 149 -4.13 -14.82 1.36
CA ILE A 149 -5.54 -14.51 1.45
C ILE A 149 -6.34 -15.38 0.48
N ASP A 150 -7.63 -15.56 0.76
CA ASP A 150 -8.52 -16.36 -0.07
C ASP A 150 -8.89 -15.67 -1.39
N VAL A 151 -9.34 -16.46 -2.37
CA VAL A 151 -9.65 -16.00 -3.74
C VAL A 151 -10.72 -14.91 -3.76
N SER A 152 -11.72 -14.98 -2.87
CA SER A 152 -12.79 -13.96 -2.84
C SER A 152 -12.25 -12.62 -2.36
N THR A 153 -11.42 -12.64 -1.32
CA THR A 153 -10.76 -11.44 -0.79
C THR A 153 -9.78 -10.84 -1.79
N LYS A 154 -9.05 -11.67 -2.57
CA LYS A 154 -8.21 -11.20 -3.68
C LYS A 154 -9.02 -10.43 -4.72
N ARG A 155 -10.15 -10.99 -5.14
CA ARG A 155 -11.04 -10.37 -6.14
C ARG A 155 -11.54 -9.01 -5.66
N ASP A 156 -12.01 -8.92 -4.41
CA ASP A 156 -12.46 -7.67 -3.81
C ASP A 156 -11.34 -6.62 -3.81
N LEU A 157 -10.12 -7.02 -3.43
CA LEU A 157 -8.96 -6.14 -3.44
C LEU A 157 -8.73 -5.56 -4.85
N TYR A 158 -8.74 -6.39 -5.88
CA TYR A 158 -8.47 -5.92 -7.25
C TYR A 158 -9.56 -4.97 -7.78
N VAL A 159 -10.81 -5.17 -7.38
CA VAL A 159 -11.89 -4.19 -7.68
C VAL A 159 -11.57 -2.83 -7.05
N HIS A 160 -11.13 -2.79 -5.79
CA HIS A 160 -10.76 -1.55 -5.13
C HIS A 160 -9.52 -0.88 -5.75
N LEU A 161 -8.52 -1.67 -6.15
CA LEU A 161 -7.34 -1.13 -6.84
C LEU A 161 -7.68 -0.53 -8.20
N ARG A 162 -8.55 -1.17 -8.98
CA ARG A 162 -9.04 -0.61 -10.25
C ARG A 162 -9.76 0.72 -10.04
N LYS A 163 -10.69 0.76 -9.09
CA LYS A 163 -11.40 2.01 -8.77
C LYS A 163 -10.44 3.13 -8.36
N PHE A 164 -9.42 2.81 -7.56
CA PHE A 164 -8.39 3.76 -7.16
C PHE A 164 -7.61 4.32 -8.37
N VAL A 165 -7.31 3.48 -9.37
CA VAL A 165 -6.65 3.91 -10.62
C VAL A 165 -7.60 4.75 -11.48
N GLU A 166 -8.87 4.37 -11.59
CA GLU A 166 -9.91 5.13 -12.32
C GLU A 166 -10.12 6.54 -11.74
N GLU A 167 -9.86 6.74 -10.47
CA GLU A 167 -9.85 8.04 -9.78
C GLU A 167 -8.60 8.89 -10.10
N GLY A 168 -7.72 8.44 -11.02
CA GLY A 168 -6.53 9.16 -11.47
C GLY A 168 -5.29 8.94 -10.61
N ASN A 169 -5.28 7.89 -9.79
CA ASN A 169 -4.14 7.53 -8.96
C ASN A 169 -3.30 6.41 -9.62
N THR A 170 -2.12 6.14 -9.05
CA THR A 170 -1.20 5.12 -9.58
C THR A 170 -1.05 3.97 -8.60
N VAL A 171 -1.05 2.74 -9.11
CA VAL A 171 -0.71 1.53 -8.34
C VAL A 171 0.56 0.90 -8.90
N ILE A 172 1.52 0.63 -8.03
CA ILE A 172 2.67 -0.23 -8.31
C ILE A 172 2.48 -1.52 -7.52
N PHE A 173 2.33 -2.61 -8.24
CA PHE A 173 1.96 -3.90 -7.68
C PHE A 173 3.07 -4.92 -7.92
N LEU A 174 3.64 -5.46 -6.85
CA LEU A 174 4.54 -6.61 -6.90
C LEU A 174 3.75 -7.87 -6.57
N SER A 175 3.83 -8.88 -7.41
CA SER A 175 3.32 -10.22 -7.13
C SER A 175 4.24 -11.29 -7.67
N SER A 176 4.27 -12.43 -7.00
CA SER A 176 4.87 -13.67 -7.45
C SER A 176 3.94 -14.52 -8.35
N GLU A 177 2.64 -14.21 -8.34
CA GLU A 177 1.62 -14.95 -9.11
C GLU A 177 1.37 -14.25 -10.46
N LEU A 178 1.84 -14.86 -11.55
CA LEU A 178 1.73 -14.26 -12.91
C LEU A 178 0.28 -14.02 -13.33
N GLU A 179 -0.64 -14.87 -12.91
CA GLU A 179 -2.07 -14.77 -13.22
C GLU A 179 -2.70 -13.48 -12.69
N GLU A 180 -2.11 -12.88 -11.64
CA GLU A 180 -2.61 -11.63 -11.05
C GLU A 180 -2.41 -10.40 -11.95
N PHE A 181 -1.48 -10.46 -12.92
CA PHE A 181 -1.23 -9.35 -13.83
C PHE A 181 -2.20 -9.31 -15.00
N ILE A 182 -2.75 -10.46 -15.40
CA ILE A 182 -3.66 -10.59 -16.54
C ILE A 182 -4.93 -9.76 -16.29
N GLY A 183 -5.18 -8.81 -17.17
CA GLY A 183 -6.34 -7.92 -17.09
C GLY A 183 -6.35 -6.94 -15.90
N LEU A 184 -5.28 -6.91 -15.07
CA LEU A 184 -5.13 -5.94 -13.98
C LEU A 184 -4.09 -4.88 -14.30
N CYS A 185 -2.94 -5.28 -14.89
CA CYS A 185 -1.81 -4.40 -15.11
C CYS A 185 -1.60 -4.11 -16.61
N PRO A 186 -1.62 -2.85 -17.06
CA PRO A 186 -1.31 -2.51 -18.44
C PRO A 186 0.19 -2.62 -18.75
N LYS A 187 1.05 -2.64 -17.70
CA LYS A 187 2.50 -2.72 -17.83
C LYS A 187 3.09 -3.62 -16.75
N VAL A 188 3.94 -4.56 -17.16
CA VAL A 188 4.62 -5.50 -16.26
C VAL A 188 6.13 -5.40 -16.46
N LEU A 189 6.86 -5.13 -15.38
CA LEU A 189 8.31 -5.16 -15.33
C LEU A 189 8.76 -6.51 -14.80
N VAL A 190 9.56 -7.25 -15.56
CA VAL A 190 10.11 -8.55 -15.15
C VAL A 190 11.56 -8.39 -14.71
N PHE A 191 11.86 -8.80 -13.48
CA PHE A 191 13.19 -8.72 -12.90
C PHE A 191 13.95 -10.05 -13.03
N ARG A 192 15.25 -9.92 -13.35
CA ARG A 192 16.21 -11.02 -13.35
C ARG A 192 17.60 -10.52 -13.01
N HIS A 193 18.27 -11.17 -12.08
CA HIS A 193 19.65 -10.84 -11.64
C HIS A 193 19.82 -9.35 -11.25
N GLY A 194 18.86 -8.79 -10.52
CA GLY A 194 18.92 -7.41 -10.03
C GLY A 194 18.62 -6.33 -11.06
N THR A 195 18.22 -6.70 -12.28
CA THR A 195 17.91 -5.77 -13.36
C THR A 195 16.54 -6.03 -13.96
N ILE A 196 15.99 -5.02 -14.64
CA ILE A 196 14.79 -5.20 -15.47
C ILE A 196 15.21 -6.00 -16.70
N PHE A 197 14.73 -7.24 -16.77
CA PHE A 197 15.02 -8.16 -17.88
C PHE A 197 14.12 -7.89 -19.09
N ASP A 198 12.83 -7.62 -18.85
CA ASP A 198 11.85 -7.35 -19.92
C ASP A 198 10.71 -6.46 -19.40
N ILE A 199 10.03 -5.83 -20.35
CA ILE A 199 8.87 -4.96 -20.10
C ILE A 199 7.75 -5.38 -21.05
N PHE A 200 6.64 -5.86 -20.48
CA PHE A 200 5.44 -6.18 -21.23
C PHE A 200 4.43 -5.04 -21.08
N GLU A 201 3.81 -4.64 -22.18
CA GLU A 201 2.81 -3.56 -22.20
C GLU A 201 1.55 -4.00 -22.96
N ASN A 202 0.38 -3.60 -22.42
CA ASN A 202 -0.95 -3.79 -23.03
C ASN A 202 -1.22 -5.23 -23.52
N GLU A 203 -1.37 -5.44 -24.84
CA GLU A 203 -1.75 -6.70 -25.47
C GLU A 203 -0.80 -7.88 -25.15
N LYS A 204 0.44 -7.60 -24.76
CA LYS A 204 1.40 -8.63 -24.39
C LYS A 204 1.25 -9.13 -22.94
N VAL A 205 0.37 -8.51 -22.16
CA VAL A 205 0.06 -8.90 -20.76
C VAL A 205 -1.18 -9.78 -20.69
N ASN A 206 -1.89 -9.98 -21.81
CA ASN A 206 -3.11 -10.78 -21.91
C ASN A 206 -2.84 -12.21 -22.37
#